data_b1f8d008881e049b3c7286fd83cb7047
#
_entry.id   b1f8d008881e049b3c7286fd83cb7047
#
_cell.length_a   1.000
_cell.length_b   1.000
_cell.length_c   1.000
_cell.angle_alpha   90.00
_cell.angle_beta   90.00
_cell.angle_gamma   90.00
#
_symmetry.space_group_name_H-M   'P 1'
#
loop_
_entity.id
_entity.type
_entity.pdbx_description
1 polymer ?
#
loop_
_entity_poly.entity_id
_entity_poly.type
_entity_poly.pdbx_seq_one_letter_code
_entity_poly.pdbx_strand_id
1 'polypeptide(L)'
;MKKEDLLKAVGGADDRFITEAAPKKINFKNRAPRYPMRLMTAAACLCIVAAVFFGYWLISPARLQKISLGTVGFSGEGAGAHTPVVRDISEYTTGNPWSAEMKLKRLPVYKNTQSLSYDELLSTVRKTAEKSGAQIKSVTQENLPECEWVVSENSLYAVRAETDIGLISAFATGGVSISFSEPVAGNGTGRDAAGYFIEKYSSVIGFKNPVLCVTSDYDINGGESAEYRVYDGSGGDLKRVKSYNFGSVFFDINENGGLESIRISSVDGAKKLGDYPIISYKEAEKLLLGGEYISGSADGIENGVVVREKIKKVELVYSIDPMDAYFAPYYRFYVELDRSPAAGFKCYGEFDVPAVNSKYIAN
;
A
#
# COMPACT_ATOMS: atom_id res chain seq x y z
N MET A 1 -18.80 -32.73 -18.18
CA MET A 1 -18.91 -31.30 -18.50
C MET A 1 -19.44 -31.20 -19.93
N LYS A 2 -20.65 -30.68 -20.12
CA LYS A 2 -21.25 -30.57 -21.45
C LYS A 2 -20.59 -29.43 -22.23
N LYS A 3 -20.50 -29.53 -23.56
CA LYS A 3 -19.88 -28.53 -24.46
C LYS A 3 -20.39 -27.10 -24.22
N GLU A 4 -21.62 -26.99 -23.75
CA GLU A 4 -22.31 -25.72 -23.44
C GLU A 4 -21.77 -25.00 -22.17
N ASP A 5 -21.21 -25.77 -21.21
CA ASP A 5 -20.64 -25.21 -19.98
C ASP A 5 -19.29 -24.55 -20.23
N LEU A 6 -18.55 -25.03 -21.26
CA LEU A 6 -17.28 -24.43 -21.68
C LEU A 6 -17.47 -23.07 -22.40
N LEU A 7 -18.56 -22.96 -23.18
CA LEU A 7 -18.91 -21.72 -23.90
C LEU A 7 -19.39 -20.61 -22.96
N LYS A 8 -20.06 -20.96 -21.85
CA LYS A 8 -20.44 -20.00 -20.81
C LYS A 8 -19.25 -19.49 -19.99
N ALA A 9 -18.19 -20.27 -19.88
CA ALA A 9 -16.98 -19.88 -19.14
C ALA A 9 -16.09 -18.89 -19.91
N VAL A 10 -16.22 -18.79 -21.24
CA VAL A 10 -15.44 -17.90 -22.11
C VAL A 10 -16.12 -16.54 -22.33
N GLY A 11 -17.23 -16.28 -21.66
CA GLY A 11 -17.91 -14.99 -21.52
C GLY A 11 -17.82 -14.01 -22.70
N GLY A 12 -18.78 -14.07 -23.65
CA GLY A 12 -19.10 -12.91 -24.48
C GLY A 12 -18.50 -12.86 -25.87
N ALA A 13 -18.12 -13.98 -26.48
CA ALA A 13 -17.87 -13.98 -27.92
C ALA A 13 -19.19 -13.81 -28.68
N ASP A 14 -19.28 -12.76 -29.51
CA ASP A 14 -20.44 -12.47 -30.36
C ASP A 14 -20.74 -13.68 -31.26
N ASP A 15 -21.98 -14.16 -31.28
CA ASP A 15 -22.43 -15.34 -32.03
C ASP A 15 -22.07 -15.27 -33.53
N ARG A 16 -21.82 -14.10 -34.09
CA ARG A 16 -21.35 -13.89 -35.46
C ARG A 16 -19.97 -14.51 -35.70
N PHE A 17 -19.06 -14.46 -34.74
CA PHE A 17 -17.71 -15.06 -34.86
C PHE A 17 -17.74 -16.58 -34.73
N ILE A 18 -18.71 -17.12 -33.98
CA ILE A 18 -18.90 -18.58 -33.84
C ILE A 18 -19.42 -19.17 -35.13
N THR A 19 -20.33 -18.45 -35.83
CA THR A 19 -20.92 -18.89 -37.09
C THR A 19 -19.92 -18.81 -38.27
N GLU A 20 -19.03 -17.82 -38.25
CA GLU A 20 -18.01 -17.63 -39.28
C GLU A 20 -16.84 -18.62 -39.14
N ALA A 21 -16.58 -19.09 -37.93
CA ALA A 21 -15.55 -20.11 -37.63
C ALA A 21 -16.06 -21.56 -37.84
N ALA A 22 -17.34 -21.76 -38.13
CA ALA A 22 -17.89 -23.11 -38.41
C ALA A 22 -17.24 -23.66 -39.70
N PRO A 23 -16.57 -24.82 -39.67
CA PRO A 23 -15.92 -25.36 -40.82
C PRO A 23 -16.95 -25.64 -41.91
N LYS A 24 -16.86 -24.94 -43.07
CA LYS A 24 -17.61 -25.28 -44.27
C LYS A 24 -17.38 -26.75 -44.55
N LYS A 25 -18.47 -27.52 -44.79
CA LYS A 25 -18.38 -28.95 -45.16
C LYS A 25 -17.44 -29.10 -46.35
N ILE A 26 -16.20 -29.49 -46.09
CA ILE A 26 -15.24 -29.83 -47.12
C ILE A 26 -15.55 -31.27 -47.55
N ASN A 27 -16.01 -31.40 -48.79
CA ASN A 27 -16.25 -32.69 -49.42
C ASN A 27 -14.92 -33.34 -49.79
N PHE A 28 -14.37 -34.18 -48.93
CA PHE A 28 -13.19 -34.97 -49.21
C PHE A 28 -13.52 -36.08 -50.17
N LYS A 29 -13.46 -35.82 -51.48
CA LYS A 29 -13.25 -36.85 -52.48
C LYS A 29 -11.76 -37.00 -52.74
N ASN A 30 -11.23 -38.14 -52.31
CA ASN A 30 -10.02 -38.79 -52.76
C ASN A 30 -8.68 -38.57 -52.02
N ARG A 31 -8.23 -39.74 -51.55
CA ARG A 31 -6.86 -40.17 -51.26
C ARG A 31 -6.15 -39.51 -50.11
N ALA A 32 -6.36 -40.05 -48.90
CA ALA A 32 -5.47 -39.86 -47.77
C ALA A 32 -4.09 -40.49 -48.08
N PRO A 33 -2.97 -39.71 -48.01
CA PRO A 33 -1.66 -40.32 -47.96
C PRO A 33 -1.59 -41.12 -46.63
N ARG A 34 -1.21 -42.40 -46.71
CA ARG A 34 -0.93 -43.24 -45.53
C ARG A 34 0.37 -42.71 -44.87
N TYR A 35 0.23 -41.71 -44.01
CA TYR A 35 1.33 -41.36 -43.11
C TYR A 35 1.47 -42.48 -42.08
N PRO A 36 2.69 -42.95 -41.79
CA PRO A 36 2.90 -44.00 -40.82
C PRO A 36 2.41 -43.54 -39.44
N MET A 37 1.55 -44.33 -38.83
CA MET A 37 0.88 -44.03 -37.55
C MET A 37 1.84 -43.64 -36.43
N ARG A 38 3.14 -44.00 -36.57
CA ARG A 38 4.22 -43.64 -35.65
C ARG A 38 4.61 -42.17 -35.67
N LEU A 39 4.38 -41.42 -36.78
CA LEU A 39 4.64 -39.97 -36.85
C LEU A 39 3.51 -39.16 -36.21
N MET A 40 2.27 -39.62 -36.25
CA MET A 40 1.15 -38.92 -35.61
C MET A 40 1.21 -39.05 -34.07
N THR A 41 1.66 -40.21 -33.55
CA THR A 41 1.86 -40.37 -32.09
C THR A 41 3.02 -39.52 -31.58
N ALA A 42 4.10 -39.39 -32.33
CA ALA A 42 5.22 -38.54 -31.94
C ALA A 42 4.84 -37.04 -31.89
N ALA A 43 4.04 -36.55 -32.87
CA ALA A 43 3.55 -35.19 -32.89
C ALA A 43 2.56 -34.90 -31.72
N ALA A 44 1.66 -35.83 -31.42
CA ALA A 44 0.74 -35.72 -30.30
C ALA A 44 1.48 -35.67 -28.93
N CYS A 45 2.50 -36.53 -28.76
CA CYS A 45 3.33 -36.52 -27.56
C CYS A 45 4.14 -35.21 -27.42
N LEU A 46 4.67 -34.67 -28.54
CA LEU A 46 5.35 -33.37 -28.52
C LEU A 46 4.41 -32.22 -28.15
N CYS A 47 3.17 -32.22 -28.66
CA CYS A 47 2.16 -31.22 -28.30
C CYS A 47 1.76 -31.30 -26.82
N ILE A 48 1.64 -32.49 -26.25
CA ILE A 48 1.33 -32.70 -24.82
C ILE A 48 2.51 -32.24 -23.96
N VAL A 49 3.73 -32.59 -24.32
CA VAL A 49 4.95 -32.14 -23.62
C VAL A 49 5.09 -30.62 -23.70
N ALA A 50 4.86 -30.04 -24.89
CA ALA A 50 4.86 -28.59 -25.05
C ALA A 50 3.75 -27.91 -24.24
N ALA A 51 2.53 -28.47 -24.22
CA ALA A 51 1.43 -27.92 -23.42
C ALA A 51 1.69 -28.04 -21.91
N VAL A 52 2.30 -29.15 -21.46
CA VAL A 52 2.72 -29.31 -20.05
C VAL A 52 3.88 -28.37 -19.71
N PHE A 53 4.86 -28.23 -20.59
CA PHE A 53 5.97 -27.27 -20.39
C PHE A 53 5.48 -25.82 -20.43
N PHE A 54 4.60 -25.47 -21.36
CA PHE A 54 3.99 -24.12 -21.43
C PHE A 54 3.07 -23.87 -20.23
N GLY A 55 2.27 -24.88 -19.84
CA GLY A 55 1.45 -24.84 -18.63
C GLY A 55 2.32 -24.68 -17.37
N TYR A 56 3.42 -25.43 -17.28
CA TYR A 56 4.37 -25.31 -16.19
C TYR A 56 5.10 -23.96 -16.21
N TRP A 57 5.42 -23.41 -17.38
CA TRP A 57 6.06 -22.11 -17.54
C TRP A 57 5.10 -20.95 -17.21
N LEU A 58 3.81 -21.08 -17.55
CA LEU A 58 2.75 -20.14 -17.17
C LEU A 58 2.37 -20.23 -15.69
N ILE A 59 2.54 -21.42 -15.06
CA ILE A 59 2.23 -21.68 -13.65
C ILE A 59 3.50 -21.56 -12.79
N SER A 60 4.69 -21.57 -13.39
CA SER A 60 5.93 -21.34 -12.65
C SER A 60 5.83 -19.97 -11.98
N PRO A 61 5.84 -19.90 -10.65
CA PRO A 61 5.87 -18.60 -9.99
C PRO A 61 7.09 -17.86 -10.53
N ALA A 62 6.86 -16.70 -11.15
CA ALA A 62 7.95 -15.82 -11.55
C ALA A 62 8.98 -15.84 -10.42
N ARG A 63 10.24 -16.16 -10.73
CA ARG A 63 11.29 -16.25 -9.69
C ARG A 63 11.32 -14.89 -9.00
N LEU A 64 10.77 -14.84 -7.78
CA LEU A 64 10.79 -13.62 -7.01
C LEU A 64 12.26 -13.27 -6.76
N GLN A 65 12.63 -12.06 -7.14
CA GLN A 65 13.97 -11.56 -6.88
C GLN A 65 14.17 -11.36 -5.37
N LYS A 66 15.41 -11.41 -4.91
CA LYS A 66 15.73 -10.95 -3.57
C LYS A 66 15.62 -9.43 -3.52
N ILE A 67 15.11 -8.90 -2.40
CA ILE A 67 15.00 -7.48 -2.12
C ILE A 67 15.95 -7.12 -0.99
N SER A 68 16.65 -6.01 -1.13
CA SER A 68 17.39 -5.41 -0.02
C SER A 68 16.41 -4.53 0.75
N LEU A 69 16.06 -4.94 1.95
CA LEU A 69 15.39 -4.05 2.89
C LEU A 69 16.51 -3.25 3.53
N GLY A 70 16.65 -1.99 3.16
CA GLY A 70 17.59 -1.12 3.84
C GLY A 70 17.31 -1.18 5.34
N THR A 71 18.35 -1.21 6.15
CA THR A 71 18.24 -0.68 7.50
C THR A 71 17.87 0.77 7.28
N VAL A 72 16.60 1.08 7.32
CA VAL A 72 16.17 2.47 7.34
C VAL A 72 16.83 3.03 8.56
N GLY A 73 17.90 3.77 8.32
CA GLY A 73 18.64 4.41 9.37
C GLY A 73 17.80 5.53 9.97
N PHE A 74 16.80 5.17 10.76
CA PHE A 74 16.18 6.08 11.72
C PHE A 74 17.16 6.44 12.88
N SER A 75 18.43 6.23 12.67
CA SER A 75 19.50 6.63 13.59
C SER A 75 20.15 7.98 13.24
N GLY A 76 19.49 8.81 12.41
CA GLY A 76 19.85 10.21 12.28
C GLY A 76 19.26 11.01 13.44
N GLU A 77 20.08 11.79 14.15
CA GLU A 77 19.59 12.81 15.09
C GLU A 77 18.57 13.69 14.33
N GLY A 78 17.27 13.51 14.60
CA GLY A 78 16.18 14.26 13.97
C GLY A 78 15.10 13.45 13.23
N ALA A 79 15.35 12.18 12.89
CA ALA A 79 14.35 11.25 12.34
C ALA A 79 14.20 10.06 13.31
N GLY A 80 13.99 10.32 14.58
CA GLY A 80 13.74 9.30 15.58
C GLY A 80 12.49 8.51 15.23
N ALA A 81 12.52 7.19 15.39
CA ALA A 81 11.31 6.39 15.38
C ALA A 81 10.30 7.05 16.30
N HIS A 82 9.10 7.35 15.79
CA HIS A 82 8.06 7.98 16.59
C HIS A 82 7.79 7.12 17.83
N THR A 83 7.68 7.76 18.96
CA THR A 83 7.40 7.11 20.24
C THR A 83 6.02 7.58 20.70
N PRO A 84 4.95 6.83 20.34
CA PRO A 84 3.60 7.19 20.76
C PRO A 84 3.49 7.36 22.27
N VAL A 85 2.87 8.44 22.68
CA VAL A 85 2.54 8.76 24.07
C VAL A 85 1.03 8.75 24.22
N VAL A 86 0.47 7.75 24.87
CA VAL A 86 -0.97 7.56 25.02
C VAL A 86 -1.33 7.01 26.38
N ARG A 87 -2.60 7.07 26.76
CA ARG A 87 -3.09 6.41 28.00
C ARG A 87 -3.16 4.89 27.79
N ASP A 88 -3.63 4.47 26.62
CA ASP A 88 -3.65 3.07 26.18
C ASP A 88 -3.31 2.99 24.70
N ILE A 89 -2.59 1.92 24.31
CA ILE A 89 -2.14 1.75 22.92
C ILE A 89 -3.29 1.70 21.90
N SER A 90 -4.50 1.37 22.33
CA SER A 90 -5.68 1.39 21.48
C SER A 90 -6.08 2.80 21.01
N GLU A 91 -5.63 3.87 21.69
CA GLU A 91 -5.85 5.25 21.23
C GLU A 91 -5.01 5.56 19.99
N TYR A 92 -3.84 4.93 19.86
CA TYR A 92 -2.92 5.12 18.74
C TYR A 92 -3.13 4.11 17.61
N THR A 93 -3.40 2.85 17.93
CA THR A 93 -3.53 1.75 16.97
C THR A 93 -4.96 1.55 16.51
N THR A 94 -5.60 2.61 16.00
CA THR A 94 -7.00 2.52 15.57
C THR A 94 -7.10 2.19 14.08
N GLY A 95 -8.00 1.26 13.75
CA GLY A 95 -8.50 1.07 12.38
C GLY A 95 -7.62 0.29 11.43
N ASN A 96 -6.42 -0.17 11.79
CA ASN A 96 -5.67 -1.10 10.95
C ASN A 96 -6.52 -2.35 10.71
N PRO A 97 -6.87 -2.68 9.44
CA PRO A 97 -7.80 -3.76 9.15
C PRO A 97 -7.19 -5.16 9.32
N TRP A 98 -5.86 -5.25 9.50
CA TRP A 98 -5.22 -6.54 9.67
C TRP A 98 -5.51 -7.14 11.05
N SER A 99 -5.71 -8.46 11.07
CA SER A 99 -5.76 -9.24 12.29
C SER A 99 -5.04 -10.57 12.13
N ALA A 100 -4.66 -11.18 13.25
CA ALA A 100 -3.96 -12.45 13.27
C ALA A 100 -4.78 -13.63 12.70
N GLU A 101 -6.10 -13.50 12.64
CA GLU A 101 -7.03 -14.48 12.07
C GLU A 101 -7.06 -14.44 10.55
N MET A 102 -6.59 -13.35 9.94
CA MET A 102 -6.48 -13.26 8.48
C MET A 102 -5.49 -14.29 7.95
N LYS A 103 -5.92 -15.11 7.01
CA LYS A 103 -5.11 -16.18 6.41
C LYS A 103 -4.26 -15.66 5.23
N LEU A 104 -3.65 -14.49 5.40
CA LEU A 104 -2.75 -13.93 4.40
C LEU A 104 -1.43 -14.70 4.39
N LYS A 105 -1.11 -15.33 3.26
CA LYS A 105 0.14 -16.11 3.08
C LYS A 105 1.15 -15.40 2.19
N ARG A 106 0.70 -14.44 1.42
CA ARG A 106 1.50 -13.67 0.46
C ARG A 106 1.01 -12.24 0.43
N LEU A 107 1.97 -11.32 0.28
CA LEU A 107 1.68 -9.90 0.16
C LEU A 107 2.49 -9.29 -0.99
N PRO A 108 1.95 -8.28 -1.68
CA PRO A 108 2.67 -7.61 -2.75
C PRO A 108 3.87 -6.84 -2.21
N VAL A 109 4.96 -6.87 -2.97
CA VAL A 109 6.12 -5.99 -2.78
C VAL A 109 6.25 -5.14 -4.02
N TYR A 110 6.56 -3.87 -3.83
CA TYR A 110 6.75 -2.92 -4.91
C TYR A 110 8.18 -2.37 -4.87
N LYS A 111 8.77 -2.16 -6.05
CA LYS A 111 9.98 -1.36 -6.19
C LYS A 111 9.56 0.10 -6.34
N ASN A 112 10.08 0.97 -5.49
CA ASN A 112 9.91 2.40 -5.63
C ASN A 112 10.68 2.85 -6.87
N THR A 113 9.99 3.30 -7.90
CA THR A 113 10.59 3.74 -9.15
C THR A 113 10.49 5.24 -9.34
N GLN A 114 9.67 5.90 -8.53
CA GLN A 114 9.38 7.35 -8.60
C GLN A 114 9.17 7.82 -10.06
N SER A 115 8.44 7.02 -10.83
CA SER A 115 8.46 7.04 -12.28
C SER A 115 7.28 7.80 -12.91
N LEU A 116 6.48 8.49 -12.12
CA LEU A 116 5.36 9.29 -12.67
C LEU A 116 5.92 10.49 -13.44
N SER A 117 5.55 10.56 -14.71
CA SER A 117 5.95 11.65 -15.60
C SER A 117 5.20 12.95 -15.28
N TYR A 118 5.72 14.07 -15.79
CA TYR A 118 5.06 15.37 -15.66
C TYR A 118 3.59 15.34 -16.14
N ASP A 119 3.32 14.69 -17.28
CA ASP A 119 1.98 14.61 -17.84
C ASP A 119 1.01 13.79 -16.98
N GLU A 120 1.50 12.71 -16.34
CA GLU A 120 0.71 11.92 -15.39
C GLU A 120 0.39 12.72 -14.14
N LEU A 121 1.39 13.43 -13.59
CA LEU A 121 1.19 14.31 -12.43
C LEU A 121 0.25 15.49 -12.77
N LEU A 122 0.43 16.13 -13.93
CA LEU A 122 -0.46 17.18 -14.39
C LEU A 122 -1.90 16.69 -14.57
N SER A 123 -2.07 15.46 -15.10
CA SER A 123 -3.38 14.83 -15.20
C SER A 123 -3.99 14.59 -13.81
N THR A 124 -3.19 14.16 -12.84
CA THR A 124 -3.63 13.95 -11.46
C THR A 124 -4.08 15.26 -10.81
N VAL A 125 -3.29 16.33 -10.95
CA VAL A 125 -3.63 17.67 -10.46
C VAL A 125 -4.96 18.16 -11.07
N ARG A 126 -5.10 18.05 -12.39
CA ARG A 126 -6.35 18.50 -13.09
C ARG A 126 -7.57 17.72 -12.65
N LYS A 127 -7.47 16.39 -12.52
CA LYS A 127 -8.57 15.54 -12.04
C LYS A 127 -8.94 15.85 -10.58
N THR A 128 -7.94 16.15 -9.75
CA THR A 128 -8.16 16.52 -8.35
C THR A 128 -8.84 17.88 -8.26
N ALA A 129 -8.42 18.87 -9.05
CA ALA A 129 -9.05 20.16 -9.13
C ALA A 129 -10.53 20.04 -9.59
N GLU A 130 -10.80 19.29 -10.67
CA GLU A 130 -12.15 19.01 -11.14
C GLU A 130 -13.04 18.39 -10.05
N LYS A 131 -12.54 17.34 -9.37
CA LYS A 131 -13.28 16.64 -8.33
C LYS A 131 -13.52 17.49 -7.08
N SER A 132 -12.60 18.39 -6.75
CA SER A 132 -12.74 19.34 -5.62
C SER A 132 -13.52 20.59 -5.98
N GLY A 133 -13.86 20.79 -7.27
CA GLY A 133 -14.51 22.00 -7.78
C GLY A 133 -13.58 23.21 -7.87
N ALA A 134 -12.26 23.00 -7.79
CA ALA A 134 -11.27 24.07 -7.80
C ALA A 134 -10.96 24.56 -9.21
N GLN A 135 -10.73 25.87 -9.36
CA GLN A 135 -10.31 26.50 -10.62
C GLN A 135 -8.78 26.72 -10.62
N ILE A 136 -8.08 26.10 -11.56
CA ILE A 136 -6.64 26.24 -11.70
C ILE A 136 -6.31 27.62 -12.25
N LYS A 137 -5.43 28.36 -11.56
CA LYS A 137 -4.89 29.66 -11.96
C LYS A 137 -3.54 29.53 -12.65
N SER A 138 -2.65 28.73 -12.09
CA SER A 138 -1.32 28.47 -12.64
C SER A 138 -0.87 27.05 -12.34
N VAL A 139 0.09 26.53 -13.10
CA VAL A 139 0.71 25.22 -12.87
C VAL A 139 2.24 25.37 -12.95
N THR A 140 2.94 24.80 -12.00
CA THR A 140 4.41 24.79 -11.95
C THR A 140 4.93 23.38 -11.69
N GLN A 141 6.11 23.08 -12.19
CA GLN A 141 6.90 21.93 -11.75
C GLN A 141 7.92 22.44 -10.73
N GLU A 142 8.00 21.79 -9.61
CA GLU A 142 8.96 22.11 -8.56
C GLU A 142 9.81 20.88 -8.26
N ASN A 143 11.13 21.05 -8.32
CA ASN A 143 12.04 20.05 -7.79
C ASN A 143 12.00 20.16 -6.27
N LEU A 144 11.69 19.03 -5.62
CA LEU A 144 11.75 18.97 -4.17
C LEU A 144 13.21 19.02 -3.73
N PRO A 145 13.50 19.63 -2.57
CA PRO A 145 14.88 19.71 -2.07
C PRO A 145 15.50 18.32 -2.04
N GLU A 146 16.71 18.20 -2.59
CA GLU A 146 17.54 17.02 -2.37
C GLU A 146 17.84 16.94 -0.87
N CYS A 147 17.21 15.99 -0.19
CA CYS A 147 17.71 15.60 1.12
C CYS A 147 19.03 14.84 0.90
N GLU A 148 20.09 15.14 1.63
CA GLU A 148 21.38 14.41 1.56
C GLU A 148 21.24 12.88 1.76
N TRP A 149 20.07 12.43 2.18
CA TRP A 149 19.70 11.06 2.46
C TRP A 149 18.94 10.35 1.31
N VAL A 150 18.64 11.05 0.20
CA VAL A 150 17.93 10.46 -0.95
C VAL A 150 18.90 9.57 -1.74
N VAL A 151 18.82 8.27 -1.53
CA VAL A 151 19.58 7.24 -2.29
C VAL A 151 19.04 7.03 -3.71
N SER A 152 18.10 7.85 -4.16
CA SER A 152 17.45 7.73 -5.47
C SER A 152 18.21 8.55 -6.52
N GLU A 153 18.61 7.91 -7.63
CA GLU A 153 19.16 8.59 -8.82
C GLU A 153 18.15 9.53 -9.50
N ASN A 154 16.89 9.54 -9.05
CA ASN A 154 15.82 10.33 -9.62
C ASN A 154 15.52 11.52 -8.70
N SER A 155 15.56 12.72 -9.25
CA SER A 155 15.16 13.94 -8.55
C SER A 155 13.71 13.85 -8.13
N LEU A 156 13.43 14.04 -6.84
CA LEU A 156 12.06 14.18 -6.35
C LEU A 156 11.48 15.47 -6.93
N TYR A 157 10.35 15.37 -7.59
CA TYR A 157 9.63 16.54 -8.07
C TYR A 157 8.13 16.43 -7.86
N ALA A 158 7.48 17.57 -7.86
CA ALA A 158 6.03 17.67 -7.80
C ALA A 158 5.51 18.59 -8.91
N VAL A 159 4.31 18.32 -9.38
CA VAL A 159 3.52 19.26 -10.18
C VAL A 159 2.53 19.92 -9.24
N ARG A 160 2.56 21.24 -9.19
CA ARG A 160 1.72 22.07 -8.32
C ARG A 160 0.81 22.96 -9.13
N ALA A 161 -0.44 23.09 -8.72
CA ALA A 161 -1.39 24.05 -9.26
C ALA A 161 -1.85 24.99 -8.16
N GLU A 162 -1.67 26.28 -8.38
CA GLU A 162 -2.39 27.30 -7.63
C GLU A 162 -3.84 27.33 -8.11
N THR A 163 -4.77 27.36 -7.16
CA THR A 163 -6.20 27.36 -7.42
C THR A 163 -6.90 28.48 -6.65
N ASP A 164 -8.20 28.62 -6.85
CA ASP A 164 -9.04 29.53 -6.07
C ASP A 164 -9.25 29.06 -4.61
N ILE A 165 -9.08 27.76 -4.32
CA ILE A 165 -9.21 27.22 -2.95
C ILE A 165 -7.89 27.00 -2.24
N GLY A 166 -6.75 27.08 -2.93
CA GLY A 166 -5.42 26.81 -2.38
C GLY A 166 -4.50 26.09 -3.36
N LEU A 167 -3.61 25.26 -2.85
CA LEU A 167 -2.58 24.57 -3.62
C LEU A 167 -2.92 23.09 -3.78
N ILE A 168 -2.86 22.59 -5.01
CA ILE A 168 -2.94 21.14 -5.30
C ILE A 168 -1.58 20.66 -5.77
N SER A 169 -1.01 19.63 -5.13
CA SER A 169 0.31 19.10 -5.45
C SER A 169 0.24 17.60 -5.70
N ALA A 170 0.77 17.14 -6.85
CA ALA A 170 0.95 15.72 -7.14
C ALA A 170 2.45 15.37 -7.17
N PHE A 171 2.83 14.24 -6.59
CA PHE A 171 4.22 13.85 -6.31
C PHE A 171 4.68 12.71 -7.21
N ALA A 172 5.93 12.75 -7.65
CA ALA A 172 6.53 11.72 -8.53
C ALA A 172 6.52 10.31 -7.89
N THR A 173 6.50 10.22 -6.58
CA THR A 173 6.37 8.97 -5.81
C THR A 173 4.95 8.38 -5.82
N GLY A 174 3.99 9.15 -6.26
CA GLY A 174 2.55 8.91 -6.13
C GLY A 174 1.92 9.75 -5.03
N GLY A 175 0.59 9.81 -5.08
CA GLY A 175 -0.18 10.62 -4.15
C GLY A 175 -0.39 12.06 -4.60
N VAL A 176 -1.34 12.71 -3.93
CA VAL A 176 -1.73 14.09 -4.18
C VAL A 176 -2.16 14.76 -2.88
N SER A 177 -1.88 16.05 -2.74
CA SER A 177 -2.39 16.86 -1.63
C SER A 177 -3.17 18.07 -2.12
N ILE A 178 -4.13 18.49 -1.29
CA ILE A 178 -4.85 19.76 -1.38
C ILE A 178 -4.53 20.52 -0.08
N SER A 179 -3.86 21.65 -0.18
CA SER A 179 -3.65 22.56 0.96
C SER A 179 -4.53 23.79 0.75
N PHE A 180 -5.45 24.02 1.64
CA PHE A 180 -6.40 25.12 1.52
C PHE A 180 -5.75 26.45 1.92
N SER A 181 -6.05 27.54 1.20
CA SER A 181 -5.54 28.89 1.54
C SER A 181 -6.11 29.39 2.86
N GLU A 182 -7.32 28.99 3.18
CA GLU A 182 -7.99 29.23 4.46
C GLU A 182 -8.65 27.93 4.92
N PRO A 183 -8.65 27.61 6.22
CA PRO A 183 -9.28 26.39 6.72
C PRO A 183 -10.75 26.32 6.32
N VAL A 184 -11.16 25.22 5.72
CA VAL A 184 -12.56 24.99 5.34
C VAL A 184 -13.36 24.67 6.58
N ALA A 185 -14.39 25.47 6.87
CA ALA A 185 -15.24 25.27 8.03
C ALA A 185 -15.88 23.86 8.02
N GLY A 186 -15.71 23.14 9.12
CA GLY A 186 -16.31 21.84 9.39
C GLY A 186 -17.67 21.95 10.07
N ASN A 187 -18.23 20.80 10.43
CA ASN A 187 -19.39 20.66 11.28
C ASN A 187 -18.96 19.97 12.59
N GLY A 188 -18.78 20.73 13.65
CA GLY A 188 -18.19 20.26 14.90
C GLY A 188 -16.67 20.17 14.85
N THR A 189 -16.08 19.39 15.77
CA THR A 189 -14.65 19.17 15.91
C THR A 189 -14.30 17.70 15.90
N GLY A 190 -13.03 17.38 15.80
CA GLY A 190 -12.55 16.01 15.93
C GLY A 190 -13.19 15.04 14.91
N ARG A 191 -13.72 13.93 15.41
CA ARG A 191 -14.36 12.87 14.62
C ARG A 191 -15.57 13.35 13.83
N ASP A 192 -16.35 14.29 14.37
CA ASP A 192 -17.55 14.81 13.70
C ASP A 192 -17.16 15.67 12.50
N ALA A 193 -16.16 16.53 12.67
CA ALA A 193 -15.60 17.31 11.55
C ALA A 193 -15.04 16.38 10.46
N ALA A 194 -14.29 15.33 10.84
CA ALA A 194 -13.77 14.36 9.87
C ALA A 194 -14.90 13.64 9.11
N GLY A 195 -15.98 13.24 9.80
CA GLY A 195 -17.17 12.65 9.18
C GLY A 195 -17.79 13.58 8.14
N TYR A 196 -17.96 14.85 8.49
CA TYR A 196 -18.46 15.87 7.57
C TYR A 196 -17.56 16.00 6.32
N PHE A 197 -16.23 16.00 6.48
CA PHE A 197 -15.30 16.13 5.34
C PHE A 197 -15.26 14.87 4.46
N ILE A 198 -15.46 13.67 5.03
CA ILE A 198 -15.64 12.45 4.24
C ILE A 198 -16.81 12.59 3.26
N GLU A 199 -17.94 13.11 3.71
CA GLU A 199 -19.12 13.32 2.87
C GLU A 199 -18.88 14.44 1.86
N LYS A 200 -18.40 15.60 2.31
CA LYS A 200 -18.16 16.78 1.48
C LYS A 200 -17.17 16.52 0.34
N TYR A 201 -16.10 15.79 0.60
CA TYR A 201 -15.05 15.46 -0.38
C TYR A 201 -15.15 14.04 -0.93
N SER A 202 -16.33 13.43 -0.87
CA SER A 202 -16.54 12.04 -1.33
C SER A 202 -16.15 11.81 -2.80
N SER A 203 -16.32 12.82 -3.68
CA SER A 203 -15.86 12.77 -5.07
C SER A 203 -14.34 12.72 -5.21
N VAL A 204 -13.61 13.44 -4.35
CA VAL A 204 -12.14 13.45 -4.30
C VAL A 204 -11.64 12.14 -3.74
N ILE A 205 -12.22 11.67 -2.62
CA ILE A 205 -11.86 10.44 -1.91
C ILE A 205 -12.13 9.19 -2.76
N GLY A 206 -13.32 9.12 -3.38
CA GLY A 206 -13.69 8.03 -4.30
C GLY A 206 -13.86 6.64 -3.66
N PHE A 207 -13.98 6.53 -2.34
CA PHE A 207 -14.16 5.26 -1.65
C PHE A 207 -15.61 4.79 -1.67
N LYS A 208 -15.79 3.46 -1.81
CA LYS A 208 -17.13 2.84 -1.76
C LYS A 208 -17.63 2.65 -0.34
N ASN A 209 -16.73 2.37 0.58
CA ASN A 209 -17.01 2.16 2.00
C ASN A 209 -15.92 2.84 2.84
N PRO A 210 -15.99 4.18 3.00
CA PRO A 210 -14.99 4.90 3.78
C PRO A 210 -15.02 4.46 5.25
N VAL A 211 -13.85 4.12 5.79
CA VAL A 211 -13.65 3.77 7.20
C VAL A 211 -12.74 4.83 7.81
N LEU A 212 -13.26 5.57 8.78
CA LEU A 212 -12.52 6.59 9.52
C LEU A 212 -11.77 5.95 10.70
N CYS A 213 -10.47 6.18 10.72
CA CYS A 213 -9.57 5.88 11.82
C CYS A 213 -9.13 7.20 12.44
N VAL A 214 -9.19 7.31 13.73
CA VAL A 214 -8.68 8.47 14.46
C VAL A 214 -7.66 7.95 15.44
N THR A 215 -6.41 8.37 15.29
CA THR A 215 -5.32 8.06 16.22
C THR A 215 -5.00 9.29 17.03
N SER A 216 -4.82 9.12 18.33
CA SER A 216 -4.40 10.20 19.23
C SER A 216 -2.98 9.95 19.70
N ASP A 217 -2.24 11.01 19.88
CA ASP A 217 -0.92 11.06 20.48
C ASP A 217 -0.82 12.30 21.36
N TYR A 218 0.00 12.25 22.40
CA TYR A 218 0.10 13.33 23.37
C TYR A 218 1.52 13.83 23.48
N ASP A 219 1.70 15.14 23.56
CA ASP A 219 2.98 15.75 23.87
C ASP A 219 3.35 15.61 25.36
N ILE A 220 4.55 16.05 25.72
CA ILE A 220 5.04 16.00 27.11
C ILE A 220 4.22 16.84 28.08
N ASN A 221 3.40 17.77 27.61
CA ASN A 221 2.52 18.63 28.41
C ASN A 221 1.08 18.09 28.46
N GLY A 222 0.82 16.97 27.76
CA GLY A 222 -0.52 16.37 27.64
C GLY A 222 -1.41 17.01 26.58
N GLY A 223 -0.82 17.85 25.70
CA GLY A 223 -1.50 18.36 24.49
C GLY A 223 -1.78 17.21 23.53
N GLU A 224 -3.06 17.01 23.17
CA GLU A 224 -3.48 15.97 22.23
C GLU A 224 -3.28 16.43 20.78
N SER A 225 -2.68 15.58 19.97
CA SER A 225 -2.74 15.66 18.51
C SER A 225 -3.48 14.46 17.95
N ALA A 226 -4.32 14.66 16.94
CA ALA A 226 -5.10 13.61 16.33
C ALA A 226 -4.82 13.51 14.83
N GLU A 227 -4.56 12.29 14.34
CA GLU A 227 -4.52 12.00 12.90
C GLU A 227 -5.87 11.41 12.47
N TYR A 228 -6.44 11.96 11.41
CA TYR A 228 -7.68 11.49 10.80
C TYR A 228 -7.36 10.80 9.49
N ARG A 229 -7.36 9.47 9.51
CA ARG A 229 -7.10 8.62 8.34
C ARG A 229 -8.40 7.98 7.86
N VAL A 230 -8.61 7.96 6.56
CA VAL A 230 -9.74 7.27 5.92
C VAL A 230 -9.22 6.30 4.89
N TYR A 231 -9.76 5.09 4.84
CA TYR A 231 -9.45 4.11 3.80
C TYR A 231 -10.72 3.43 3.27
N ASP A 232 -10.64 2.79 2.07
CA ASP A 232 -11.77 2.03 1.53
C ASP A 232 -11.84 0.64 2.18
N GLY A 233 -12.77 0.47 3.10
CA GLY A 233 -13.06 -0.80 3.78
C GLY A 233 -13.81 -1.83 2.92
N SER A 234 -14.05 -1.56 1.63
CA SER A 234 -14.73 -2.49 0.73
C SER A 234 -13.82 -3.64 0.28
N GLY A 235 -14.42 -4.82 0.07
CA GLY A 235 -13.74 -6.01 -0.45
C GLY A 235 -13.14 -6.91 0.62
N GLY A 236 -12.35 -7.91 0.18
CA GLY A 236 -11.74 -8.91 1.08
C GLY A 236 -10.48 -8.38 1.79
N ASP A 237 -9.95 -9.20 2.69
CA ASP A 237 -8.86 -8.85 3.61
C ASP A 237 -7.65 -8.19 2.92
N LEU A 238 -7.13 -8.81 1.86
CA LEU A 238 -5.98 -8.27 1.12
C LEU A 238 -6.28 -6.87 0.54
N LYS A 239 -7.51 -6.65 0.03
CA LYS A 239 -7.89 -5.35 -0.53
C LYS A 239 -7.95 -4.29 0.56
N ARG A 240 -8.52 -4.62 1.73
CA ARG A 240 -8.60 -3.71 2.87
C ARG A 240 -7.21 -3.35 3.41
N VAL A 241 -6.34 -4.35 3.60
CA VAL A 241 -4.93 -4.12 4.01
C VAL A 241 -4.20 -3.23 3.01
N LYS A 242 -4.39 -3.46 1.70
CA LYS A 242 -3.79 -2.59 0.67
C LYS A 242 -4.36 -1.18 0.70
N SER A 243 -5.66 -1.02 0.84
CA SER A 243 -6.30 0.30 0.89
C SER A 243 -5.81 1.10 2.08
N TYR A 244 -5.71 0.49 3.25
CA TYR A 244 -5.18 1.12 4.46
C TYR A 244 -3.73 1.59 4.28
N ASN A 245 -2.87 0.77 3.68
CA ASN A 245 -1.45 1.09 3.58
C ASN A 245 -1.09 1.98 2.38
N PHE A 246 -1.79 1.85 1.25
CA PHE A 246 -1.40 2.49 -0.02
C PHE A 246 -2.40 3.50 -0.57
N GLY A 247 -3.63 3.48 -0.07
CA GLY A 247 -4.70 4.29 -0.61
C GLY A 247 -5.45 5.08 0.47
N SER A 248 -4.81 5.39 1.57
CA SER A 248 -5.44 6.19 2.63
C SER A 248 -5.51 7.67 2.25
N VAL A 249 -6.55 8.31 2.77
CA VAL A 249 -6.73 9.76 2.76
C VAL A 249 -6.55 10.26 4.19
N PHE A 250 -5.78 11.33 4.35
CA PHE A 250 -5.53 11.97 5.63
C PHE A 250 -6.15 13.36 5.61
N PHE A 251 -6.84 13.71 6.66
CA PHE A 251 -7.35 15.06 6.89
C PHE A 251 -6.54 15.75 7.97
N ASP A 252 -6.09 16.95 7.66
CA ASP A 252 -5.44 17.87 8.60
C ASP A 252 -6.53 18.82 9.12
N ILE A 253 -7.02 18.55 10.31
CA ILE A 253 -8.12 19.28 10.93
C ILE A 253 -7.59 20.00 12.16
N ASN A 254 -7.74 21.31 12.19
CA ASN A 254 -7.30 22.11 13.32
C ASN A 254 -8.24 21.97 14.54
N GLU A 255 -7.84 22.52 15.67
CA GLU A 255 -8.57 22.47 16.94
C GLU A 255 -10.01 23.02 16.87
N ASN A 256 -10.25 23.96 15.94
CA ASN A 256 -11.57 24.56 15.70
C ASN A 256 -12.44 23.74 14.73
N GLY A 257 -11.98 22.57 14.27
CA GLY A 257 -12.68 21.72 13.34
C GLY A 257 -12.59 22.19 11.87
N GLY A 258 -11.68 23.11 11.56
CA GLY A 258 -11.41 23.57 10.20
C GLY A 258 -10.44 22.63 9.48
N LEU A 259 -10.74 22.28 8.24
CA LEU A 259 -9.87 21.45 7.39
C LEU A 259 -8.80 22.32 6.73
N GLU A 260 -7.55 22.03 7.00
CA GLU A 260 -6.38 22.72 6.45
C GLU A 260 -5.81 22.02 5.22
N SER A 261 -5.82 20.68 5.22
CA SER A 261 -5.34 19.92 4.07
C SER A 261 -6.01 18.54 3.93
N ILE A 262 -5.95 18.01 2.70
CA ILE A 262 -6.27 16.63 2.36
C ILE A 262 -5.02 16.02 1.72
N ARG A 263 -4.54 14.90 2.23
CA ARG A 263 -3.45 14.13 1.63
C ARG A 263 -3.97 12.76 1.20
N ILE A 264 -3.77 12.40 -0.05
CA ILE A 264 -4.18 11.11 -0.62
C ILE A 264 -2.93 10.33 -0.96
N SER A 265 -2.72 9.21 -0.28
CA SER A 265 -1.60 8.32 -0.56
C SER A 265 -1.87 7.47 -1.80
N SER A 266 -0.81 7.23 -2.58
CA SER A 266 -0.82 6.31 -3.72
C SER A 266 0.56 5.70 -3.89
N VAL A 267 0.63 4.52 -4.49
CA VAL A 267 1.87 3.85 -4.90
C VAL A 267 1.97 3.74 -6.43
N ASP A 268 1.30 4.65 -7.15
CA ASP A 268 1.30 4.63 -8.62
C ASP A 268 2.69 4.86 -9.21
N GLY A 269 3.58 5.53 -8.47
CA GLY A 269 4.99 5.69 -8.80
C GLY A 269 5.87 4.47 -8.51
N ALA A 270 5.29 3.31 -8.18
CA ALA A 270 6.03 2.11 -7.82
C ALA A 270 5.62 0.91 -8.70
N LYS A 271 6.61 0.06 -9.03
CA LYS A 271 6.40 -1.14 -9.84
C LYS A 271 6.19 -2.37 -8.96
N LYS A 272 5.06 -3.06 -9.09
CA LYS A 272 4.83 -4.34 -8.40
C LYS A 272 5.85 -5.39 -8.87
N LEU A 273 6.61 -5.97 -7.94
CA LEU A 273 7.56 -7.05 -8.19
C LEU A 273 6.91 -8.44 -8.13
N GLY A 274 5.92 -8.60 -7.29
CA GLY A 274 5.19 -9.85 -7.11
C GLY A 274 4.54 -9.96 -5.74
N ASP A 275 3.87 -11.08 -5.50
CA ASP A 275 3.30 -11.41 -4.19
C ASP A 275 4.28 -12.34 -3.46
N TYR A 276 4.95 -11.82 -2.44
CA TYR A 276 5.97 -12.52 -1.67
C TYR A 276 5.35 -13.34 -0.54
N PRO A 277 5.84 -14.57 -0.28
CA PRO A 277 5.46 -15.31 0.91
C PRO A 277 5.86 -14.53 2.16
N ILE A 278 4.96 -14.49 3.14
CA ILE A 278 5.20 -13.86 4.43
C ILE A 278 5.35 -14.90 5.54
N ILE A 279 6.10 -14.56 6.58
CA ILE A 279 6.15 -15.31 7.84
C ILE A 279 4.89 -15.03 8.65
N SER A 280 4.61 -15.84 9.64
CA SER A 280 3.53 -15.56 10.60
C SER A 280 3.97 -14.49 11.61
N TYR A 281 2.99 -13.78 12.20
CA TYR A 281 3.30 -12.82 13.26
C TYR A 281 3.98 -13.46 14.48
N LYS A 282 3.72 -14.76 14.76
CA LYS A 282 4.39 -15.51 15.83
C LYS A 282 5.86 -15.78 15.52
N GLU A 283 6.20 -15.99 14.25
CA GLU A 283 7.61 -16.09 13.82
C GLU A 283 8.28 -14.71 13.92
N ALA A 284 7.59 -13.65 13.49
CA ALA A 284 8.09 -12.29 13.64
C ALA A 284 8.29 -11.90 15.13
N GLU A 285 7.38 -12.29 16.02
CA GLU A 285 7.53 -12.09 17.47
C GLU A 285 8.79 -12.77 18.01
N LYS A 286 9.10 -14.00 17.56
CA LYS A 286 10.35 -14.69 17.95
C LYS A 286 11.59 -13.95 17.48
N LEU A 287 11.56 -13.41 16.25
CA LEU A 287 12.65 -12.59 15.72
C LEU A 287 12.83 -11.32 16.55
N LEU A 288 11.76 -10.62 16.87
CA LEU A 288 11.78 -9.44 17.75
C LEU A 288 12.42 -9.76 19.10
N LEU A 289 11.98 -10.83 19.76
CA LEU A 289 12.52 -11.27 21.06
C LEU A 289 13.99 -11.73 20.97
N GLY A 290 14.44 -12.12 19.78
CA GLY A 290 15.83 -12.44 19.46
C GLY A 290 16.68 -11.21 19.10
N GLY A 291 16.10 -10.01 19.08
CA GLY A 291 16.80 -8.79 18.65
C GLY A 291 16.90 -8.62 17.13
N GLU A 292 16.16 -9.42 16.36
CA GLU A 292 16.15 -9.37 14.90
C GLU A 292 15.00 -8.48 14.39
N TYR A 293 15.22 -7.18 14.36
CA TYR A 293 14.31 -6.17 13.78
C TYR A 293 15.12 -5.15 12.99
N ILE A 294 14.47 -4.45 12.06
CA ILE A 294 15.18 -3.51 11.16
C ILE A 294 15.05 -2.05 11.59
N SER A 295 14.05 -1.75 12.39
CA SER A 295 13.79 -0.42 12.93
C SER A 295 13.19 -0.56 14.31
N GLY A 296 13.55 0.30 15.22
CA GLY A 296 12.95 0.31 16.53
C GLY A 296 13.60 1.34 17.45
N SER A 297 12.81 1.89 18.36
CA SER A 297 13.32 2.74 19.45
C SER A 297 13.66 1.86 20.64
N ALA A 298 14.94 1.51 20.78
CA ALA A 298 15.44 0.76 21.94
C ALA A 298 15.61 1.65 23.17
N ASP A 299 15.57 2.97 23.02
CA ASP A 299 15.65 3.92 24.12
C ASP A 299 14.46 3.77 25.07
N GLY A 300 14.75 3.46 26.33
CA GLY A 300 13.71 3.19 27.34
C GLY A 300 13.29 1.73 27.46
N ILE A 301 14.06 0.80 26.87
CA ILE A 301 13.95 -0.65 27.16
C ILE A 301 15.11 -1.03 28.07
N GLU A 302 14.80 -1.63 29.20
CA GLU A 302 15.80 -2.11 30.15
C GLU A 302 16.73 -3.15 29.48
N ASN A 303 18.04 -2.89 29.54
CA ASN A 303 19.09 -3.72 28.92
C ASN A 303 18.96 -3.88 27.38
N GLY A 304 18.16 -3.06 26.70
CA GLY A 304 17.97 -3.14 25.24
C GLY A 304 17.28 -4.41 24.74
N VAL A 305 16.66 -5.20 25.63
CA VAL A 305 16.02 -6.47 25.28
C VAL A 305 14.49 -6.35 25.38
N VAL A 306 13.81 -6.59 24.28
CA VAL A 306 12.35 -6.65 24.27
C VAL A 306 11.89 -7.92 25.01
N VAL A 307 11.01 -7.75 26.00
CA VAL A 307 10.35 -8.86 26.68
C VAL A 307 8.90 -8.98 26.25
N ARG A 308 8.39 -10.20 26.22
CA ARG A 308 7.05 -10.50 25.66
C ARG A 308 5.93 -9.74 26.37
N GLU A 309 6.00 -9.59 27.67
CA GLU A 309 4.98 -8.93 28.51
C GLU A 309 4.80 -7.45 28.17
N LYS A 310 5.83 -6.83 27.58
CA LYS A 310 5.79 -5.43 27.13
C LYS A 310 5.24 -5.26 25.72
N ILE A 311 5.11 -6.32 24.94
CA ILE A 311 4.47 -6.27 23.62
C ILE A 311 2.96 -6.11 23.86
N LYS A 312 2.40 -4.96 23.48
CA LYS A 312 0.98 -4.65 23.71
C LYS A 312 0.13 -4.79 22.45
N LYS A 313 0.72 -4.57 21.28
CA LYS A 313 0.00 -4.65 20.01
C LYS A 313 0.95 -5.06 18.89
N VAL A 314 0.42 -5.72 17.88
CA VAL A 314 1.07 -5.98 16.61
C VAL A 314 0.15 -5.60 15.47
N GLU A 315 0.72 -4.98 14.44
CA GLU A 315 0.02 -4.60 13.20
C GLU A 315 0.81 -5.04 11.99
N LEU A 316 0.13 -5.21 10.86
CA LEU A 316 0.76 -5.39 9.57
C LEU A 316 0.75 -4.05 8.83
N VAL A 317 1.93 -3.51 8.60
CA VAL A 317 2.12 -2.20 7.95
C VAL A 317 3.03 -2.33 6.74
N TYR A 318 3.04 -1.30 5.91
CA TYR A 318 4.04 -1.13 4.85
C TYR A 318 4.83 0.15 5.13
N SER A 319 6.13 0.07 4.97
CA SER A 319 6.90 1.29 4.78
C SER A 319 6.66 1.78 3.36
N ILE A 320 6.23 3.03 3.24
CA ILE A 320 5.97 3.72 1.97
C ILE A 320 6.73 5.04 1.91
N ASP A 321 7.81 5.13 2.67
CA ASP A 321 8.68 6.31 2.64
C ASP A 321 9.23 6.49 1.22
N PRO A 322 9.20 7.71 0.66
CA PRO A 322 9.82 8.01 -0.64
C PRO A 322 11.29 7.60 -0.75
N MET A 323 11.97 7.49 0.37
CA MET A 323 13.38 7.09 0.47
C MET A 323 13.57 5.57 0.37
N ASP A 324 12.53 4.79 0.66
CA ASP A 324 12.61 3.33 0.61
C ASP A 324 12.73 2.83 -0.83
N ALA A 325 13.73 1.98 -1.11
CA ALA A 325 13.89 1.34 -2.41
C ALA A 325 12.76 0.35 -2.73
N TYR A 326 12.13 -0.20 -1.69
CA TYR A 326 11.05 -1.16 -1.81
C TYR A 326 9.96 -0.88 -0.78
N PHE A 327 8.71 -0.87 -1.21
CA PHE A 327 7.56 -0.89 -0.33
C PHE A 327 7.23 -2.35 -0.01
N ALA A 328 7.60 -2.77 1.19
CA ALA A 328 7.48 -4.13 1.68
C ALA A 328 6.65 -4.19 2.97
N PRO A 329 5.99 -5.33 3.27
CA PRO A 329 5.23 -5.48 4.49
C PRO A 329 6.14 -5.80 5.69
N TYR A 330 5.76 -5.23 6.84
CA TYR A 330 6.38 -5.45 8.14
C TYR A 330 5.33 -5.78 9.18
N TYR A 331 5.71 -6.55 10.20
CA TYR A 331 4.99 -6.61 11.46
C TYR A 331 5.56 -5.54 12.37
N ARG A 332 4.74 -4.54 12.71
CA ARG A 332 5.05 -3.49 13.67
C ARG A 332 4.56 -3.91 15.03
N PHE A 333 5.48 -4.02 15.96
CA PHE A 333 5.20 -4.33 17.35
C PHE A 333 5.29 -3.06 18.18
N TYR A 334 4.27 -2.81 18.98
CA TYR A 334 4.23 -1.72 19.93
C TYR A 334 4.62 -2.26 21.30
N VAL A 335 5.78 -1.82 21.80
CA VAL A 335 6.39 -2.29 23.03
C VAL A 335 6.35 -1.19 24.06
N GLU A 336 5.73 -1.45 25.22
CA GLU A 336 5.67 -0.48 26.32
C GLU A 336 7.08 -0.23 26.86
N LEU A 337 7.49 1.05 26.88
CA LEU A 337 8.80 1.49 27.35
C LEU A 337 8.78 1.73 28.86
N ASP A 338 9.97 1.66 29.49
CA ASP A 338 10.15 1.89 30.94
C ASP A 338 10.15 3.38 31.34
N ARG A 339 9.73 4.23 30.41
CA ARG A 339 9.62 5.68 30.65
C ARG A 339 8.17 6.13 30.50
N SER A 340 7.77 7.10 31.29
CA SER A 340 6.49 7.80 31.13
C SER A 340 6.75 9.30 31.15
N PRO A 341 6.21 10.08 30.20
CA PRO A 341 6.41 11.52 30.16
C PRO A 341 5.61 12.23 31.27
N ALA A 342 4.44 11.69 31.68
CA ALA A 342 3.59 12.25 32.69
C ALA A 342 2.73 11.14 33.35
N ALA A 343 2.15 11.45 34.50
CA ALA A 343 1.26 10.52 35.21
C ALA A 343 0.02 10.18 34.36
N GLY A 344 -0.25 8.88 34.20
CA GLY A 344 -1.39 8.37 33.43
C GLY A 344 -1.12 8.14 31.94
N PHE A 345 0.06 8.51 31.45
CA PHE A 345 0.49 8.23 30.08
C PHE A 345 1.55 7.13 30.03
N LYS A 346 1.62 6.47 28.90
CA LYS A 346 2.61 5.44 28.57
C LYS A 346 3.28 5.77 27.27
N CYS A 347 4.56 5.41 27.16
CA CYS A 347 5.31 5.48 25.90
C CYS A 347 5.42 4.09 25.27
N TYR A 348 5.36 4.05 23.97
CA TYR A 348 5.55 2.81 23.22
C TYR A 348 6.65 2.97 22.18
N GLY A 349 7.57 2.00 22.13
CA GLY A 349 8.50 1.87 21.02
C GLY A 349 7.83 1.12 19.87
N GLU A 350 8.04 1.59 18.65
CA GLU A 350 7.65 0.87 17.43
C GLU A 350 8.83 0.01 16.96
N PHE A 351 8.61 -1.29 16.76
CA PHE A 351 9.62 -2.24 16.31
C PHE A 351 9.13 -2.95 15.06
N ASP A 352 9.82 -2.78 13.95
CA ASP A 352 9.46 -3.31 12.65
C ASP A 352 10.27 -4.56 12.32
N VAL A 353 9.58 -5.69 12.17
CA VAL A 353 10.15 -6.96 11.73
C VAL A 353 9.66 -7.25 10.31
N PRO A 354 10.54 -7.55 9.34
CA PRO A 354 10.13 -7.87 7.99
C PRO A 354 9.12 -9.02 7.94
N ALA A 355 7.96 -8.79 7.34
CA ALA A 355 6.99 -9.85 7.14
C ALA A 355 7.38 -10.78 5.98
N VAL A 356 8.17 -10.30 5.01
CA VAL A 356 8.66 -11.10 3.89
C VAL A 356 9.58 -12.21 4.41
N ASN A 357 9.37 -13.43 3.90
CA ASN A 357 10.22 -14.57 4.29
C ASN A 357 11.70 -14.31 3.95
N SER A 358 12.61 -14.57 4.91
CA SER A 358 14.04 -14.22 4.86
C SER A 358 14.78 -14.72 3.62
N LYS A 359 14.34 -15.84 3.01
CA LYS A 359 14.95 -16.35 1.76
C LYS A 359 14.86 -15.39 0.57
N TYR A 360 13.94 -14.41 0.64
CA TYR A 360 13.76 -13.37 -0.38
C TYR A 360 14.35 -12.02 0.03
N ILE A 361 14.98 -11.95 1.19
CA ILE A 361 15.71 -10.76 1.64
C ILE A 361 17.19 -10.97 1.29
N ALA A 362 17.80 -9.95 0.69
CA ALA A 362 19.24 -9.92 0.47
C ALA A 362 19.92 -9.54 1.79
N ASN A 363 21.01 -10.22 2.10
CA ASN A 363 21.88 -9.88 3.22
C ASN A 363 22.71 -8.65 2.87
#